data_a3439d3b64e39528c17be530597f25e8
#
_entry.id   a3439d3b64e39528c17be530597f25e8
#
_cell.length_a   1.000
_cell.length_b   1.000
_cell.length_c   1.000
_cell.angle_alpha   90.00
_cell.angle_beta   90.00
_cell.angle_gamma   90.00
#
_symmetry.space_group_name_H-M   'P 1'
#
loop_
_entity.id
_entity.type
_entity.pdbx_description
1 polymer ?
#
loop_
_entity_poly.entity_id
_entity_poly.type
_entity_poly.pdbx_seq_one_letter_code
_entity_poly.pdbx_strand_id
1 'polypeptide(L)'
;MARPLAIRQQALATAQVYIRRFYLKVDIRRTNPALVLATALYLACKMEECPQHIRMVMAEARHCWGKVLPPPFAFVLTCQVDTSFNDISKIGECEFTLISEMNSQLIIHHPYRSLAELQSQFQLTQEESLLAWSIINDHYLTDLPLLHAPHVMAITAMFLAVVLKPTQGGLQIHAAGVASALQALGNARGGAAQGTQNRVQKLVDWLAESTVDIEAIVECTQELISLYEVWDSYTEKACKDQIAKFVKARGLDK
;
A
#
# COMPACT_ATOMS: atom_id res chain seq x y z
N MET A 1 0.23 -13.64 1.19
CA MET A 1 1.47 -13.92 1.96
C MET A 1 1.44 -13.28 3.36
N ALA A 2 1.24 -11.99 3.55
CA ALA A 2 1.38 -11.34 4.87
C ALA A 2 0.44 -11.86 5.96
N ARG A 3 -0.85 -12.09 5.65
CA ARG A 3 -1.84 -12.57 6.63
C ARG A 3 -1.51 -13.96 7.23
N PRO A 4 -1.23 -14.99 6.42
CA PRO A 4 -0.88 -16.32 6.97
C PRO A 4 0.41 -16.33 7.79
N LEU A 5 1.35 -15.43 7.47
CA LEU A 5 2.61 -15.28 8.20
C LEU A 5 2.50 -14.34 9.41
N ALA A 6 1.32 -13.80 9.70
CA ALA A 6 1.06 -12.83 10.77
C ALA A 6 2.05 -11.66 10.78
N ILE A 7 2.40 -11.16 9.57
CA ILE A 7 3.37 -10.07 9.38
C ILE A 7 2.74 -8.76 9.85
N ARG A 8 3.51 -7.97 10.60
CA ARG A 8 3.12 -6.64 11.04
C ARG A 8 2.90 -5.71 9.85
N GLN A 9 1.92 -4.81 9.95
CA GLN A 9 1.59 -3.87 8.87
C GLN A 9 2.78 -3.01 8.44
N GLN A 10 3.64 -2.62 9.37
CA GLN A 10 4.83 -1.83 9.08
C GLN A 10 5.80 -2.59 8.16
N ALA A 11 6.07 -3.87 8.43
CA ALA A 11 6.93 -4.68 7.57
C ALA A 11 6.31 -4.92 6.17
N LEU A 12 4.98 -5.04 6.10
CA LEU A 12 4.30 -5.10 4.81
C LEU A 12 4.45 -3.79 4.03
N ALA A 13 4.28 -2.65 4.69
CA ALA A 13 4.47 -1.33 4.11
C ALA A 13 5.92 -1.14 3.59
N THR A 14 6.92 -1.50 4.42
CA THR A 14 8.33 -1.48 4.02
C THR A 14 8.59 -2.35 2.79
N ALA A 15 8.02 -3.56 2.73
CA ALA A 15 8.15 -4.44 1.57
C ALA A 15 7.58 -3.81 0.29
N GLN A 16 6.42 -3.15 0.39
CA GLN A 16 5.79 -2.47 -0.75
C GLN A 16 6.67 -1.33 -1.28
N VAL A 17 7.31 -0.56 -0.39
CA VAL A 17 8.26 0.49 -0.78
C VAL A 17 9.50 -0.11 -1.45
N TYR A 18 10.05 -1.21 -0.92
CA TYR A 18 11.19 -1.91 -1.54
C TYR A 18 10.90 -2.37 -2.95
N ILE A 19 9.74 -2.98 -3.17
CA ILE A 19 9.30 -3.43 -4.49
C ILE A 19 9.25 -2.26 -5.48
N ARG A 20 8.67 -1.13 -5.09
CA ARG A 20 8.57 0.06 -5.93
C ARG A 20 9.94 0.65 -6.23
N ARG A 21 10.79 0.84 -5.23
CA ARG A 21 12.18 1.34 -5.41
C ARG A 21 12.99 0.45 -6.35
N PHE A 22 12.85 -0.86 -6.21
CA PHE A 22 13.53 -1.82 -7.06
C PHE A 22 13.09 -1.69 -8.52
N TYR A 23 11.78 -1.68 -8.77
CA TYR A 23 11.25 -1.61 -10.14
C TYR A 23 11.30 -0.23 -10.79
N LEU A 24 11.72 0.81 -10.08
CA LEU A 24 12.13 2.06 -10.72
C LEU A 24 13.44 1.91 -11.52
N LYS A 25 14.31 1.01 -11.10
CA LYS A 25 15.63 0.81 -11.73
C LYS A 25 15.68 -0.45 -12.60
N VAL A 26 14.98 -1.48 -12.20
CA VAL A 26 15.04 -2.80 -12.83
C VAL A 26 13.77 -3.07 -13.62
N ASP A 27 13.90 -3.41 -14.91
CA ASP A 27 12.75 -3.80 -15.72
C ASP A 27 12.12 -5.11 -15.19
N ILE A 28 10.83 -5.07 -14.88
CA ILE A 28 10.06 -6.22 -14.39
C ILE A 28 10.17 -7.44 -15.32
N ARG A 29 10.40 -7.20 -16.61
CA ARG A 29 10.58 -8.24 -17.64
C ARG A 29 11.86 -9.05 -17.49
N ARG A 30 12.85 -8.54 -16.76
CA ARG A 30 14.16 -9.18 -16.53
C ARG A 30 14.21 -10.00 -15.25
N THR A 31 13.17 -9.96 -14.46
CA THR A 31 13.12 -10.58 -13.13
C THR A 31 11.96 -11.56 -13.02
N ASN A 32 12.01 -12.39 -11.99
CA ASN A 32 10.84 -13.13 -11.53
C ASN A 32 10.12 -12.31 -10.45
N PRO A 33 8.97 -11.65 -10.76
CA PRO A 33 8.31 -10.78 -9.80
C PRO A 33 7.88 -11.50 -8.52
N ALA A 34 7.54 -12.78 -8.61
CA ALA A 34 7.14 -13.56 -7.44
C ALA A 34 8.31 -13.77 -6.47
N LEU A 35 9.52 -14.01 -7.01
CA LEU A 35 10.74 -14.10 -6.18
C LEU A 35 11.08 -12.75 -5.56
N VAL A 36 11.01 -11.66 -6.33
CA VAL A 36 11.26 -10.30 -5.84
C VAL A 36 10.29 -9.93 -4.72
N LEU A 37 8.99 -10.22 -4.87
CA LEU A 37 7.97 -9.96 -3.86
C LEU A 37 8.21 -10.75 -2.57
N ALA A 38 8.55 -12.05 -2.69
CA ALA A 38 8.86 -12.88 -1.53
C ALA A 38 10.12 -12.41 -0.81
N THR A 39 11.15 -12.05 -1.56
CA THR A 39 12.42 -11.57 -1.02
C THR A 39 12.29 -10.20 -0.38
N ALA A 40 11.54 -9.28 -1.01
CA ALA A 40 11.28 -7.96 -0.43
C ALA A 40 10.53 -8.06 0.90
N LEU A 41 9.53 -8.97 0.99
CA LEU A 41 8.82 -9.22 2.24
C LEU A 41 9.74 -9.82 3.32
N TYR A 42 10.59 -10.77 2.94
CA TYR A 42 11.56 -11.39 3.84
C TYR A 42 12.56 -10.35 4.38
N LEU A 43 13.14 -9.53 3.50
CA LEU A 43 14.07 -8.46 3.86
C LEU A 43 13.41 -7.42 4.77
N ALA A 44 12.17 -6.98 4.42
CA ALA A 44 11.42 -6.03 5.22
C ALA A 44 11.15 -6.55 6.65
N CYS A 45 10.82 -7.84 6.78
CA CYS A 45 10.62 -8.44 8.10
C CYS A 45 11.91 -8.42 8.95
N LYS A 46 13.08 -8.58 8.33
CA LYS A 46 14.36 -8.44 9.03
C LYS A 46 14.61 -7.00 9.48
N MET A 47 14.35 -6.04 8.60
CA MET A 47 14.59 -4.61 8.87
C MET A 47 13.63 -4.04 9.93
N GLU A 48 12.40 -4.55 10.00
CA GLU A 48 11.39 -4.14 10.98
C GLU A 48 11.38 -5.00 12.25
N GLU A 49 12.45 -5.73 12.52
CA GLU A 49 12.63 -6.56 13.72
C GLU A 49 11.46 -7.52 13.98
N CYS A 50 10.89 -8.06 12.92
CA CYS A 50 9.89 -9.14 12.99
C CYS A 50 10.27 -10.31 12.06
N PRO A 51 11.47 -10.92 12.30
CA PRO A 51 12.03 -11.88 11.37
C PRO A 51 11.12 -13.08 11.17
N GLN A 52 11.02 -13.52 9.93
CA GLN A 52 10.28 -14.71 9.52
C GLN A 52 11.25 -15.80 9.11
N HIS A 53 10.88 -17.05 9.35
CA HIS A 53 11.70 -18.14 8.88
C HIS A 53 11.61 -18.26 7.35
N ILE A 54 12.75 -18.27 6.66
CA ILE A 54 12.82 -18.25 5.18
C ILE A 54 11.99 -19.37 4.53
N ARG A 55 11.96 -20.58 5.14
CA ARG A 55 11.14 -21.70 4.63
C ARG A 55 9.65 -21.42 4.68
N MET A 56 9.18 -20.68 5.70
CA MET A 56 7.78 -20.29 5.84
C MET A 56 7.40 -19.29 4.78
N VAL A 57 8.27 -18.30 4.52
CA VAL A 57 8.06 -17.29 3.46
C VAL A 57 7.98 -17.97 2.09
N MET A 58 8.88 -18.93 1.83
CA MET A 58 8.87 -19.70 0.58
C MET A 58 7.63 -20.56 0.40
N ALA A 59 7.22 -21.27 1.44
CA ALA A 59 6.02 -22.11 1.40
C ALA A 59 4.78 -21.27 1.10
N GLU A 60 4.66 -20.13 1.75
CA GLU A 60 3.54 -19.22 1.52
C GLU A 60 3.60 -18.55 0.15
N ALA A 61 4.78 -18.19 -0.35
CA ALA A 61 4.96 -17.68 -1.68
C ALA A 61 4.46 -18.67 -2.74
N ARG A 62 4.86 -19.94 -2.63
CA ARG A 62 4.39 -21.02 -3.52
C ARG A 62 2.87 -21.19 -3.48
N HIS A 63 2.30 -21.17 -2.27
CA HIS A 63 0.85 -21.27 -2.10
C HIS A 63 0.09 -20.12 -2.77
N CYS A 64 0.56 -18.90 -2.61
CA CYS A 64 -0.06 -17.71 -3.20
C CYS A 64 0.05 -17.71 -4.71
N TRP A 65 1.25 -17.98 -5.25
CA TRP A 65 1.50 -17.89 -6.68
C TRP A 65 0.94 -19.07 -7.46
N GLY A 66 0.89 -20.26 -6.88
CA GLY A 66 0.26 -21.42 -7.50
C GLY A 66 -1.24 -21.23 -7.78
N LYS A 67 -1.90 -20.27 -7.12
CA LYS A 67 -3.31 -19.91 -7.37
C LYS A 67 -3.49 -18.82 -8.44
N VAL A 68 -2.48 -17.97 -8.63
CA VAL A 68 -2.57 -16.76 -9.47
C VAL A 68 -1.96 -16.99 -10.83
N LEU A 69 -0.90 -17.79 -10.92
CA LEU A 69 -0.17 -18.05 -12.16
C LEU A 69 -0.53 -19.39 -12.73
N PRO A 70 -0.69 -19.51 -14.08
CA PRO A 70 -0.91 -20.80 -14.73
C PRO A 70 0.27 -21.74 -14.48
N PRO A 71 0.06 -23.07 -14.61
CA PRO A 71 1.02 -24.13 -14.22
C PRO A 71 2.48 -23.93 -14.60
N PRO A 72 2.87 -23.44 -15.79
CA PRO A 72 4.30 -23.29 -16.08
C PRO A 72 4.99 -22.18 -15.30
N PHE A 73 4.25 -21.12 -14.89
CA PHE A 73 4.81 -20.07 -14.06
C PHE A 73 4.90 -20.47 -12.59
N ALA A 74 3.93 -21.25 -12.13
CA ALA A 74 3.99 -21.94 -10.85
C ALA A 74 5.17 -22.94 -10.84
N PHE A 75 5.50 -23.55 -12.00
CA PHE A 75 6.60 -24.48 -12.14
C PHE A 75 8.00 -23.84 -11.99
N VAL A 76 8.21 -22.61 -12.43
CA VAL A 76 9.49 -21.89 -12.18
C VAL A 76 9.70 -21.62 -10.67
N LEU A 77 8.61 -21.48 -9.90
CA LEU A 77 8.62 -21.42 -8.44
C LEU A 77 8.47 -22.80 -7.78
N THR A 78 7.84 -23.75 -8.47
CA THR A 78 7.52 -25.08 -7.95
C THR A 78 8.35 -26.18 -8.60
N CYS A 79 9.46 -25.83 -9.32
CA CYS A 79 10.32 -26.84 -9.93
C CYS A 79 10.65 -27.90 -8.89
N GLN A 80 9.95 -29.01 -9.05
CA GLN A 80 10.03 -30.26 -8.32
C GLN A 80 10.86 -30.26 -7.03
N VAL A 81 10.07 -30.36 -5.94
CA VAL A 81 10.39 -31.28 -4.84
C VAL A 81 11.88 -31.62 -4.70
N ASP A 82 12.61 -30.65 -4.32
CA ASP A 82 13.55 -30.82 -3.26
C ASP A 82 13.44 -29.53 -2.46
N THR A 83 13.04 -29.67 -1.19
CA THR A 83 13.13 -28.61 -0.17
C THR A 83 14.60 -28.25 0.04
N SER A 84 15.37 -28.36 -1.04
CA SER A 84 16.79 -28.28 -1.10
C SER A 84 17.27 -26.84 -1.28
N PHE A 85 18.41 -26.62 -0.81
CA PHE A 85 19.27 -25.43 -0.81
C PHE A 85 19.08 -24.43 -1.96
N ASN A 86 18.69 -24.88 -3.17
CA ASN A 86 18.59 -24.04 -4.36
C ASN A 86 17.53 -22.94 -4.26
N ASP A 87 16.39 -23.17 -3.63
CA ASP A 87 15.34 -22.14 -3.52
C ASP A 87 15.68 -21.08 -2.47
N ILE A 88 16.32 -21.52 -1.38
CA ILE A 88 16.82 -20.64 -0.31
C ILE A 88 17.97 -19.79 -0.85
N SER A 89 18.86 -20.39 -1.64
CA SER A 89 19.96 -19.66 -2.31
C SER A 89 19.44 -18.55 -3.21
N LYS A 90 18.39 -18.79 -3.99
CA LYS A 90 17.78 -17.81 -4.87
C LYS A 90 17.20 -16.60 -4.11
N ILE A 91 16.60 -16.81 -2.93
CA ILE A 91 16.17 -15.69 -2.09
C ILE A 91 17.39 -14.89 -1.61
N GLY A 92 18.45 -15.57 -1.17
CA GLY A 92 19.68 -14.89 -0.76
C GLY A 92 20.31 -14.06 -1.88
N GLU A 93 20.45 -14.62 -3.07
CA GLU A 93 20.95 -13.92 -4.25
C GLU A 93 20.06 -12.71 -4.63
N CYS A 94 18.73 -12.91 -4.61
CA CYS A 94 17.78 -11.84 -4.87
C CYS A 94 17.83 -10.77 -3.78
N GLU A 95 18.07 -11.14 -2.52
CA GLU A 95 18.22 -10.21 -1.40
C GLU A 95 19.44 -9.28 -1.62
N PHE A 96 20.58 -9.83 -1.99
CA PHE A 96 21.75 -9.02 -2.35
C PHE A 96 21.45 -8.07 -3.51
N THR A 97 20.74 -8.57 -4.52
CA THR A 97 20.35 -7.73 -5.66
C THR A 97 19.42 -6.59 -5.23
N LEU A 98 18.41 -6.87 -4.40
CA LEU A 98 17.53 -5.85 -3.86
C LEU A 98 18.29 -4.78 -3.06
N ILE A 99 19.17 -5.19 -2.16
CA ILE A 99 19.98 -4.28 -1.33
C ILE A 99 20.88 -3.42 -2.21
N SER A 100 21.54 -4.02 -3.21
CA SER A 100 22.43 -3.33 -4.14
C SER A 100 21.67 -2.28 -4.95
N GLU A 101 20.54 -2.66 -5.56
CA GLU A 101 19.74 -1.75 -6.40
C GLU A 101 19.11 -0.60 -5.60
N MET A 102 18.83 -0.82 -4.32
CA MET A 102 18.37 0.24 -3.42
C MET A 102 19.52 1.07 -2.81
N ASN A 103 20.78 0.87 -3.23
CA ASN A 103 21.95 1.53 -2.66
C ASN A 103 22.06 1.38 -1.14
N SER A 104 21.66 0.24 -0.60
CA SER A 104 21.58 -0.05 0.85
C SER A 104 20.66 0.90 1.66
N GLN A 105 19.77 1.64 1.00
CA GLN A 105 18.82 2.54 1.66
C GLN A 105 17.60 1.74 2.16
N LEU A 106 17.78 1.03 3.25
CA LEU A 106 16.78 0.08 3.77
C LEU A 106 15.86 0.68 4.84
N ILE A 107 16.23 1.80 5.44
CA ILE A 107 15.41 2.47 6.45
C ILE A 107 14.29 3.25 5.76
N ILE A 108 13.05 2.93 6.14
CA ILE A 108 11.84 3.58 5.63
C ILE A 108 11.09 4.23 6.78
N HIS A 109 10.73 5.49 6.61
CA HIS A 109 9.84 6.19 7.54
C HIS A 109 8.40 6.07 7.06
N HIS A 110 7.51 5.70 7.98
CA HIS A 110 6.10 5.47 7.68
C HIS A 110 5.19 6.54 8.29
N PRO A 111 4.01 6.81 7.68
CA PRO A 111 3.07 7.81 8.15
C PRO A 111 2.41 7.49 9.50
N TYR A 112 2.46 6.24 9.97
CA TYR A 112 1.71 5.77 11.16
C TYR A 112 2.04 6.55 12.43
N ARG A 113 3.31 6.92 12.64
CA ARG A 113 3.73 7.70 13.81
C ARG A 113 3.14 9.11 13.76
N SER A 114 3.28 9.79 12.63
CA SER A 114 2.72 11.12 12.42
C SER A 114 1.19 11.10 12.55
N LEU A 115 0.52 10.04 12.06
CA LEU A 115 -0.91 9.88 12.26
C LEU A 115 -1.27 9.77 13.75
N ALA A 116 -0.53 9.00 14.55
CA ALA A 116 -0.79 8.86 15.98
C ALA A 116 -0.66 10.21 16.73
N GLU A 117 0.32 11.02 16.36
CA GLU A 117 0.49 12.38 16.89
C GLU A 117 -0.70 13.29 16.51
N LEU A 118 -1.12 13.27 15.25
CA LEU A 118 -2.27 14.03 14.74
C LEU A 118 -3.60 13.56 15.36
N GLN A 119 -3.78 12.26 15.58
CA GLN A 119 -4.98 11.72 16.25
C GLN A 119 -5.16 12.30 17.65
N SER A 120 -4.07 12.43 18.41
CA SER A 120 -4.09 13.04 19.72
C SER A 120 -4.40 14.54 19.64
N GLN A 121 -3.74 15.27 18.73
CA GLN A 121 -3.88 16.71 18.56
C GLN A 121 -5.30 17.13 18.13
N PHE A 122 -5.90 16.42 17.20
CA PHE A 122 -7.21 16.73 16.63
C PHE A 122 -8.37 15.95 17.26
N GLN A 123 -8.08 15.11 18.27
CA GLN A 123 -9.08 14.29 18.97
C GLN A 123 -9.97 13.51 17.99
N LEU A 124 -9.35 12.78 17.06
CA LEU A 124 -10.08 11.99 16.09
C LEU A 124 -10.92 10.93 16.79
N THR A 125 -12.12 10.70 16.28
CA THR A 125 -12.95 9.58 16.74
C THR A 125 -12.31 8.25 16.37
N GLN A 126 -12.75 7.16 16.99
CA GLN A 126 -12.28 5.82 16.67
C GLN A 126 -12.52 5.47 15.19
N GLU A 127 -13.66 5.86 14.65
CA GLU A 127 -14.02 5.61 13.24
C GLU A 127 -13.13 6.39 12.28
N GLU A 128 -12.90 7.69 12.54
CA GLU A 128 -11.99 8.52 11.75
C GLU A 128 -10.56 8.00 11.81
N SER A 129 -10.12 7.55 12.98
CA SER A 129 -8.79 6.96 13.17
C SER A 129 -8.61 5.66 12.36
N LEU A 130 -9.60 4.78 12.38
CA LEU A 130 -9.59 3.55 11.59
C LEU A 130 -9.61 3.83 10.09
N LEU A 131 -10.40 4.83 9.66
CA LEU A 131 -10.46 5.22 8.26
C LEU A 131 -9.13 5.83 7.80
N ALA A 132 -8.54 6.75 8.58
CA ALA A 132 -7.23 7.32 8.27
C ALA A 132 -6.14 6.24 8.18
N TRP A 133 -6.16 5.26 9.09
CA TRP A 133 -5.26 4.11 9.04
C TRP A 133 -5.43 3.28 7.76
N SER A 134 -6.68 3.05 7.32
CA SER A 134 -6.98 2.33 6.09
C SER A 134 -6.46 3.10 4.87
N ILE A 135 -6.69 4.41 4.81
CA ILE A 135 -6.19 5.29 3.73
C ILE A 135 -4.65 5.24 3.66
N ILE A 136 -3.97 5.25 4.82
CA ILE A 136 -2.50 5.07 4.85
C ILE A 136 -2.11 3.69 4.30
N ASN A 137 -2.86 2.64 4.58
CA ASN A 137 -2.54 1.33 4.01
C ASN A 137 -2.72 1.30 2.49
N ASP A 138 -3.73 2.01 1.98
CA ASP A 138 -4.07 2.03 0.57
C ASP A 138 -3.06 2.84 -0.26
N HIS A 139 -2.48 3.91 0.29
CA HIS A 139 -1.50 4.74 -0.44
C HIS A 139 -0.26 3.96 -0.88
N TYR A 140 0.09 2.86 -0.18
CA TYR A 140 1.19 1.98 -0.62
C TYR A 140 0.90 1.24 -1.93
N LEU A 141 -0.33 1.29 -2.44
CA LEU A 141 -0.69 0.78 -3.76
C LEU A 141 -0.42 1.79 -4.89
N THR A 142 -0.08 3.03 -4.56
CA THR A 142 0.30 4.11 -5.48
C THR A 142 1.80 4.37 -5.43
N ASP A 143 2.29 5.35 -6.19
CA ASP A 143 3.69 5.81 -6.15
C ASP A 143 3.95 6.90 -5.09
N LEU A 144 2.92 7.31 -4.38
CA LEU A 144 2.99 8.36 -3.34
C LEU A 144 4.11 8.15 -2.30
N PRO A 145 4.40 6.91 -1.83
CA PRO A 145 5.50 6.69 -0.89
C PRO A 145 6.89 7.04 -1.42
N LEU A 146 7.03 7.21 -2.73
CA LEU A 146 8.28 7.60 -3.39
C LEU A 146 8.35 9.10 -3.67
N LEU A 147 7.21 9.76 -3.75
CA LEU A 147 7.08 11.16 -4.17
C LEU A 147 6.98 12.12 -2.99
N HIS A 148 6.29 11.71 -1.92
CA HIS A 148 5.95 12.59 -0.82
C HIS A 148 6.47 12.08 0.53
N ALA A 149 6.72 13.03 1.44
CA ALA A 149 7.17 12.74 2.79
C ALA A 149 6.05 12.06 3.63
N PRO A 150 6.39 11.18 4.58
CA PRO A 150 5.41 10.41 5.35
C PRO A 150 4.39 11.27 6.11
N HIS A 151 4.82 12.44 6.62
CA HIS A 151 3.92 13.34 7.35
C HIS A 151 2.84 13.95 6.44
N VAL A 152 3.13 14.21 5.17
CA VAL A 152 2.13 14.69 4.19
C VAL A 152 1.04 13.65 4.02
N MET A 153 1.41 12.38 3.89
CA MET A 153 0.44 11.28 3.79
C MET A 153 -0.41 11.12 5.05
N ALA A 154 0.17 11.30 6.24
CA ALA A 154 -0.58 11.26 7.48
C ALA A 154 -1.62 12.40 7.56
N ILE A 155 -1.26 13.59 7.14
CA ILE A 155 -2.15 14.75 7.09
C ILE A 155 -3.26 14.54 6.06
N THR A 156 -2.91 14.09 4.85
CA THR A 156 -3.88 13.76 3.79
C THR A 156 -4.88 12.70 4.26
N ALA A 157 -4.40 11.63 4.88
CA ALA A 157 -5.26 10.56 5.39
C ALA A 157 -6.19 11.04 6.50
N MET A 158 -5.71 11.87 7.42
CA MET A 158 -6.51 12.49 8.46
C MET A 158 -7.57 13.43 7.85
N PHE A 159 -7.19 14.28 6.90
CA PHE A 159 -8.09 15.20 6.21
C PHE A 159 -9.22 14.44 5.52
N LEU A 160 -8.89 13.43 4.73
CA LEU A 160 -9.87 12.59 4.05
C LEU A 160 -10.79 11.86 5.05
N ALA A 161 -10.27 11.34 6.15
CA ALA A 161 -11.08 10.64 7.16
C ALA A 161 -12.08 11.57 7.85
N VAL A 162 -11.71 12.83 8.10
CA VAL A 162 -12.61 13.83 8.72
C VAL A 162 -13.67 14.31 7.72
N VAL A 163 -13.31 14.47 6.44
CA VAL A 163 -14.21 14.96 5.39
C VAL A 163 -15.15 13.88 4.91
N LEU A 164 -14.67 12.65 4.69
CA LEU A 164 -15.44 11.57 4.07
C LEU A 164 -16.44 10.89 4.99
N LYS A 165 -16.51 11.19 6.26
CA LYS A 165 -17.40 10.58 7.27
C LYS A 165 -18.13 9.31 6.82
N PRO A 166 -17.96 8.17 7.47
CA PRO A 166 -18.74 6.98 7.15
C PRO A 166 -20.23 7.30 7.38
N THR A 167 -20.99 7.43 6.29
CA THR A 167 -22.45 7.42 6.35
C THR A 167 -22.87 6.05 6.89
N GLN A 168 -23.76 6.01 7.87
CA GLN A 168 -24.31 4.79 8.46
C GLN A 168 -24.85 3.88 7.33
N GLY A 169 -24.07 2.87 6.94
CA GLY A 169 -24.51 1.98 5.87
C GLY A 169 -23.40 1.22 5.11
N GLY A 170 -22.17 1.29 5.55
CA GLY A 170 -21.06 0.53 4.93
C GLY A 170 -20.07 1.43 4.20
N LEU A 171 -18.80 1.08 4.34
CA LEU A 171 -17.66 1.75 3.70
C LEU A 171 -17.70 1.52 2.18
N GLN A 172 -18.58 2.23 1.47
CA GLN A 172 -18.47 2.38 0.02
C GLN A 172 -17.91 3.78 -0.25
N ILE A 173 -16.60 3.86 -0.32
CA ILE A 173 -15.91 5.06 -0.81
C ILE A 173 -16.05 5.04 -2.33
N HIS A 174 -17.15 5.61 -2.84
CA HIS A 174 -17.30 5.88 -4.27
C HIS A 174 -16.75 7.29 -4.55
N ALA A 175 -16.07 7.45 -5.68
CA ALA A 175 -15.59 8.76 -6.15
C ALA A 175 -16.70 9.83 -6.14
N ALA A 176 -17.96 9.43 -6.42
CA ALA A 176 -19.14 10.27 -6.29
C ALA A 176 -19.37 10.78 -4.86
N GLY A 177 -18.97 10.02 -3.83
CA GLY A 177 -19.11 10.43 -2.42
C GLY A 177 -18.14 11.55 -2.04
N VAL A 178 -16.95 11.58 -2.61
CA VAL A 178 -15.96 12.65 -2.36
C VAL A 178 -16.42 13.97 -2.97
N ALA A 179 -16.90 13.94 -4.22
CA ALA A 179 -17.43 15.12 -4.89
C ALA A 179 -18.67 15.69 -4.18
N SER A 180 -19.58 14.82 -3.70
CA SER A 180 -20.76 15.24 -2.92
C SER A 180 -20.40 15.73 -1.52
N ALA A 181 -19.36 15.17 -0.88
CA ALA A 181 -18.85 15.66 0.40
C ALA A 181 -18.22 17.05 0.28
N LEU A 182 -17.45 17.30 -0.78
CA LEU A 182 -16.89 18.62 -1.08
C LEU A 182 -17.99 19.66 -1.43
N GLN A 183 -19.04 19.24 -2.14
CA GLN A 183 -20.21 20.11 -2.41
C GLN A 183 -21.05 20.36 -1.14
N ALA A 184 -21.17 19.37 -0.25
CA ALA A 184 -21.87 19.52 1.03
C ALA A 184 -21.15 20.49 1.98
N LEU A 185 -19.82 20.57 1.92
CA LEU A 185 -19.01 21.58 2.63
C LEU A 185 -19.35 23.01 2.18
N GLY A 186 -19.67 23.20 0.88
CA GLY A 186 -20.09 24.49 0.32
C GLY A 186 -21.52 24.90 0.69
N ASN A 187 -22.40 23.95 1.01
CA ASN A 187 -23.85 24.19 1.17
C ASN A 187 -24.42 23.99 2.57
N ALA A 188 -23.63 23.58 3.57
CA ALA A 188 -24.11 23.23 4.91
C ALA A 188 -24.45 24.46 5.77
N ARG A 189 -25.66 24.96 5.63
CA ARG A 189 -26.35 25.83 6.61
C ARG A 189 -27.45 25.02 7.29
N GLY A 190 -27.12 24.30 8.37
CA GLY A 190 -28.16 23.56 9.15
C GLY A 190 -27.60 22.67 10.26
N GLY A 191 -27.82 23.05 11.42
CA GLY A 191 -28.07 22.55 12.78
C GLY A 191 -27.38 21.28 13.35
N ALA A 192 -27.14 20.20 12.65
CA ALA A 192 -26.43 19.01 13.17
C ALA A 192 -24.94 18.97 12.80
N ALA A 193 -24.53 19.90 11.97
CA ALA A 193 -23.18 20.03 11.41
C ALA A 193 -22.21 20.81 12.31
N GLN A 194 -22.66 21.46 13.37
CA GLN A 194 -21.84 22.43 14.11
C GLN A 194 -20.56 21.86 14.73
N GLY A 195 -20.63 20.64 15.27
CA GLY A 195 -19.44 20.00 15.88
C GLY A 195 -18.40 19.59 14.85
N THR A 196 -18.81 19.12 13.70
CA THR A 196 -17.94 18.69 12.60
C THR A 196 -17.40 19.88 11.82
N GLN A 197 -18.25 20.87 11.56
CA GLN A 197 -17.86 22.11 10.90
C GLN A 197 -16.79 22.85 11.71
N ASN A 198 -16.88 22.85 13.05
CA ASN A 198 -15.89 23.42 13.93
C ASN A 198 -14.55 22.66 13.90
N ARG A 199 -14.57 21.33 13.70
CA ARG A 199 -13.36 20.51 13.60
C ARG A 199 -12.68 20.64 12.23
N VAL A 200 -13.45 20.64 11.16
CA VAL A 200 -12.92 20.92 9.79
C VAL A 200 -12.31 22.32 9.76
N GLN A 201 -12.98 23.32 10.35
CA GLN A 201 -12.44 24.67 10.42
C GLN A 201 -11.11 24.73 11.18
N LYS A 202 -11.03 24.06 12.34
CA LYS A 202 -9.77 23.95 13.09
C LYS A 202 -8.64 23.30 12.28
N LEU A 203 -8.96 22.31 11.49
CA LEU A 203 -7.99 21.65 10.61
C LEU A 203 -7.52 22.60 9.50
N VAL A 204 -8.43 23.35 8.90
CA VAL A 204 -8.12 24.35 7.86
C VAL A 204 -7.28 25.49 8.46
N ASP A 205 -7.63 26.00 9.63
CA ASP A 205 -6.89 27.06 10.31
C ASP A 205 -5.45 26.57 10.65
N TRP A 206 -5.34 25.34 11.16
CA TRP A 206 -4.05 24.72 11.44
C TRP A 206 -3.20 24.52 10.16
N LEU A 207 -3.80 24.08 9.06
CA LEU A 207 -3.11 23.96 7.78
C LEU A 207 -2.64 25.31 7.27
N ALA A 208 -3.45 26.37 7.43
CA ALA A 208 -3.10 27.72 7.02
C ALA A 208 -1.92 28.32 7.83
N GLU A 209 -1.79 27.93 9.09
CA GLU A 209 -0.70 28.36 9.99
C GLU A 209 0.54 27.48 9.88
N SER A 210 0.38 26.27 9.36
CA SER A 210 1.48 25.29 9.23
C SER A 210 2.38 25.60 8.04
N THR A 211 3.61 25.08 8.08
CA THR A 211 4.55 25.10 6.95
C THR A 211 4.38 23.91 6.00
N VAL A 212 3.25 23.20 6.10
CA VAL A 212 2.99 22.02 5.29
C VAL A 212 2.67 22.44 3.86
N ASP A 213 3.23 21.68 2.91
CA ASP A 213 2.95 21.88 1.49
C ASP A 213 1.52 21.44 1.15
N ILE A 214 0.65 22.43 0.94
CA ILE A 214 -0.76 22.21 0.62
C ILE A 214 -0.92 21.59 -0.78
N GLU A 215 -0.05 21.95 -1.72
CA GLU A 215 -0.06 21.41 -3.08
C GLU A 215 0.20 19.89 -3.04
N ALA A 216 1.18 19.45 -2.26
CA ALA A 216 1.44 18.03 -2.03
C ALA A 216 0.24 17.30 -1.41
N ILE A 217 -0.51 17.92 -0.50
CA ILE A 217 -1.74 17.32 0.07
C ILE A 217 -2.81 17.16 -1.02
N VAL A 218 -2.97 18.15 -1.90
CA VAL A 218 -3.93 18.09 -3.02
C VAL A 218 -3.55 16.98 -3.98
N GLU A 219 -2.28 16.89 -4.37
CA GLU A 219 -1.77 15.81 -5.25
C GLU A 219 -2.00 14.43 -4.64
N CYS A 220 -1.65 14.25 -3.38
CA CYS A 220 -1.90 12.99 -2.66
C CYS A 220 -3.39 12.63 -2.61
N THR A 221 -4.25 13.64 -2.42
CA THR A 221 -5.71 13.44 -2.38
C THR A 221 -6.24 12.99 -3.75
N GLN A 222 -5.79 13.64 -4.82
CA GLN A 222 -6.20 13.30 -6.19
C GLN A 222 -5.77 11.90 -6.58
N GLU A 223 -4.54 11.51 -6.26
CA GLU A 223 -4.01 10.17 -6.55
C GLU A 223 -4.78 9.08 -5.79
N LEU A 224 -5.14 9.32 -4.52
CA LEU A 224 -5.96 8.39 -3.75
C LEU A 224 -7.38 8.25 -4.31
N ILE A 225 -7.99 9.35 -4.76
CA ILE A 225 -9.30 9.31 -5.42
C ILE A 225 -9.21 8.47 -6.70
N SER A 226 -8.20 8.70 -7.53
CA SER A 226 -7.95 7.94 -8.75
C SER A 226 -7.73 6.45 -8.45
N LEU A 227 -7.02 6.12 -7.37
CA LEU A 227 -6.86 4.73 -6.93
C LEU A 227 -8.22 4.07 -6.64
N TYR A 228 -9.12 4.77 -5.93
CA TYR A 228 -10.44 4.23 -5.59
C TYR A 228 -11.34 4.08 -6.81
N GLU A 229 -11.25 4.97 -7.80
CA GLU A 229 -11.94 4.82 -9.09
C GLU A 229 -11.46 3.58 -9.85
N VAL A 230 -10.14 3.34 -9.88
CA VAL A 230 -9.57 2.13 -10.47
C VAL A 230 -10.05 0.88 -9.73
N TRP A 231 -10.16 0.94 -8.41
CA TRP A 231 -10.63 -0.19 -7.60
C TRP A 231 -12.08 -0.55 -7.87
N ASP A 232 -12.94 0.43 -8.08
CA ASP A 232 -14.35 0.19 -8.44
C ASP A 232 -14.49 -0.53 -9.79
N SER A 233 -13.55 -0.29 -10.70
CA SER A 233 -13.49 -0.96 -12.01
C SER A 233 -12.70 -2.28 -12.01
N TYR A 234 -11.98 -2.58 -10.93
CA TYR A 234 -11.10 -3.74 -10.84
C TYR A 234 -11.89 -5.04 -10.72
N THR A 235 -11.55 -6.00 -11.56
CA THR A 235 -12.04 -7.39 -11.45
C THR A 235 -10.88 -8.38 -11.45
N GLU A 236 -10.83 -9.26 -10.45
CA GLU A 236 -9.79 -10.28 -10.32
C GLU A 236 -9.70 -11.17 -11.57
N LYS A 237 -10.84 -11.48 -12.19
CA LYS A 237 -10.91 -12.28 -13.43
C LYS A 237 -10.20 -11.58 -14.58
N ALA A 238 -10.48 -10.29 -14.80
CA ALA A 238 -9.84 -9.52 -15.87
C ALA A 238 -8.31 -9.46 -15.68
N CYS A 239 -7.83 -9.26 -14.45
CA CYS A 239 -6.40 -9.31 -14.16
C CYS A 239 -5.76 -10.67 -14.43
N LYS A 240 -6.40 -11.77 -14.02
CA LYS A 240 -5.92 -13.13 -14.32
C LYS A 240 -5.84 -13.39 -15.82
N ASP A 241 -6.85 -12.96 -16.58
CA ASP A 241 -6.88 -13.09 -18.04
C ASP A 241 -5.76 -12.26 -18.70
N GLN A 242 -5.49 -11.06 -18.20
CA GLN A 242 -4.38 -10.22 -18.68
C GLN A 242 -3.02 -10.87 -18.38
N ILE A 243 -2.81 -11.37 -17.17
CA ILE A 243 -1.59 -12.08 -16.78
C ILE A 243 -1.40 -13.32 -17.66
N ALA A 244 -2.45 -14.11 -17.89
CA ALA A 244 -2.39 -15.29 -18.75
C ALA A 244 -2.01 -14.93 -20.19
N LYS A 245 -2.58 -13.85 -20.76
CA LYS A 245 -2.22 -13.33 -22.08
C LYS A 245 -0.74 -12.91 -22.13
N PHE A 246 -0.27 -12.20 -21.10
CA PHE A 246 1.12 -11.78 -21.01
C PHE A 246 2.09 -12.96 -20.96
N VAL A 247 1.79 -13.98 -20.13
CA VAL A 247 2.58 -15.20 -19.99
C VAL A 247 2.67 -15.92 -21.34
N LYS A 248 1.54 -16.10 -22.04
CA LYS A 248 1.46 -16.74 -23.34
C LYS A 248 2.24 -15.95 -24.42
N ALA A 249 2.05 -14.64 -24.47
CA ALA A 249 2.75 -13.78 -25.43
C ALA A 249 4.28 -13.81 -25.28
N ARG A 250 4.77 -14.12 -24.08
CA ARG A 250 6.20 -14.26 -23.76
C ARG A 250 6.74 -15.67 -23.92
N GLY A 251 5.91 -16.67 -24.24
CA GLY A 251 6.31 -18.07 -24.32
C GLY A 251 6.82 -18.62 -22.98
N LEU A 252 6.36 -18.05 -21.86
CA LEU A 252 6.73 -18.49 -20.52
C LEU A 252 5.87 -19.66 -20.03
N ASP A 253 4.97 -20.13 -20.88
CA ASP A 253 4.08 -21.28 -20.71
C ASP A 253 4.63 -22.59 -21.31
N LYS A 254 5.89 -22.58 -21.81
CA LYS A 254 6.57 -23.74 -22.40
C LYS A 254 7.57 -24.36 -21.44
#